data_7ce575e60eb101e4171a97abd069aa07
#
_entry.id   7ce575e60eb101e4171a97abd069aa07
#
_cell.length_a   1.000
_cell.length_b   1.000
_cell.length_c   1.000
_cell.angle_alpha   90.00
_cell.angle_beta   90.00
_cell.angle_gamma   90.00
#
_symmetry.space_group_name_H-M   'P 1'
#
loop_
_entity.id
_entity.type
_entity.pdbx_description
1 polymer ?
#
loop_
_entity_poly.entity_id
_entity_poly.type
_entity_poly.pdbx_seq_one_letter_code
_entity_poly.pdbx_strand_id
1 'polypeptide(L)'
;MGGLEFKPALRISHSKSDEIEVSKLVELSNKILDQRAGLEGVFSGTDDRDAIEDILRVGTSAGGARAKAILAWNPKTNEFRSGQVKIPSGFEYWIMKFDGVSNNRDRELADPQGYGMIEYAYYQLAVKAGIEMTECRLHHEGGRSHFMTKRFDRNADGSKIHMQSLCAIAHVDFNEPALYSYEQTIQIMKRLGLP
;
A
#
# COMPACT_ATOMS: atom_id res chain seq x y z
N MET A 1 -5.41 2.66 -8.56
CA MET A 1 -5.88 2.35 -9.94
C MET A 1 -7.21 1.57 -9.96
N GLY A 2 -7.71 1.19 -8.81
CA GLY A 2 -9.06 0.64 -8.66
C GLY A 2 -9.35 -0.54 -9.57
N GLY A 3 -10.36 -0.42 -10.43
CA GLY A 3 -10.78 -1.44 -11.38
C GLY A 3 -10.03 -1.48 -12.71
N LEU A 4 -9.10 -0.54 -12.97
CA LEU A 4 -8.38 -0.48 -14.23
C LEU A 4 -7.39 -1.65 -14.41
N GLU A 5 -7.35 -2.19 -15.62
CA GLU A 5 -6.40 -3.21 -16.05
C GLU A 5 -5.81 -2.82 -17.39
N PHE A 6 -4.54 -3.13 -17.60
CA PHE A 6 -3.84 -2.90 -18.85
C PHE A 6 -3.69 -4.21 -19.61
N LYS A 7 -3.99 -4.20 -20.91
CA LYS A 7 -3.83 -5.36 -21.81
C LYS A 7 -2.97 -4.95 -23.01
N PRO A 8 -2.04 -5.82 -23.45
CA PRO A 8 -1.70 -7.09 -22.85
C PRO A 8 -1.03 -6.91 -21.49
N ALA A 9 -1.41 -7.71 -20.51
CA ALA A 9 -0.68 -7.78 -19.27
C ALA A 9 0.74 -8.28 -19.56
N LEU A 10 1.77 -7.56 -19.14
CA LEU A 10 3.10 -8.15 -19.04
C LEU A 10 2.95 -9.37 -18.14
N ARG A 11 3.36 -10.55 -18.62
CA ARG A 11 3.26 -11.78 -17.86
C ARG A 11 4.04 -11.63 -16.57
N ILE A 12 3.33 -11.37 -15.48
CA ILE A 12 3.83 -11.63 -14.14
C ILE A 12 3.65 -13.13 -13.99
N SER A 13 4.75 -13.89 -14.00
CA SER A 13 4.72 -15.35 -14.00
C SER A 13 4.38 -15.96 -12.64
N HIS A 14 3.55 -15.29 -11.83
CA HIS A 14 3.22 -15.78 -10.50
C HIS A 14 1.89 -16.54 -10.54
N SER A 15 1.99 -17.81 -10.93
CA SER A 15 0.87 -18.76 -10.87
C SER A 15 0.65 -19.36 -9.48
N LYS A 16 1.52 -19.05 -8.50
CA LYS A 16 1.39 -19.56 -7.13
C LYS A 16 1.36 -18.40 -6.15
N SER A 17 0.35 -18.42 -5.28
CA SER A 17 0.23 -17.55 -4.13
C SER A 17 0.98 -18.22 -2.97
N ASP A 18 2.29 -18.04 -2.93
CA ASP A 18 3.12 -18.57 -1.86
C ASP A 18 3.01 -17.73 -0.58
N GLU A 19 3.27 -18.34 0.56
CA GLU A 19 3.31 -17.65 1.85
C GLU A 19 4.46 -16.62 1.87
N ILE A 20 4.20 -15.45 2.43
CA ILE A 20 5.13 -14.34 2.48
C ILE A 20 5.47 -14.01 3.92
N GLU A 21 6.75 -13.98 4.24
CA GLU A 21 7.26 -13.48 5.52
C GLU A 21 7.43 -11.96 5.46
N VAL A 22 6.76 -11.23 6.35
CA VAL A 22 6.79 -9.75 6.37
C VAL A 22 8.20 -9.21 6.67
N SER A 23 8.97 -9.91 7.50
CA SER A 23 10.38 -9.58 7.78
C SER A 23 11.24 -9.53 6.51
N LYS A 24 11.04 -10.47 5.59
CA LYS A 24 11.72 -10.47 4.28
C LYS A 24 11.31 -9.29 3.41
N LEU A 25 10.03 -8.90 3.44
CA LEU A 25 9.55 -7.71 2.74
C LEU A 25 10.21 -6.43 3.27
N VAL A 26 10.35 -6.29 4.59
CA VAL A 26 11.01 -5.13 5.21
C VAL A 26 12.48 -5.07 4.83
N GLU A 27 13.19 -6.19 4.92
CA GLU A 27 14.61 -6.25 4.55
C GLU A 27 14.83 -5.88 3.07
N LEU A 28 14.02 -6.43 2.18
CA LEU A 28 14.12 -6.14 0.75
C LEU A 28 13.68 -4.71 0.42
N SER A 29 12.69 -4.16 1.13
CA SER A 29 12.29 -2.75 0.98
C SER A 29 13.43 -1.81 1.28
N ASN A 30 14.19 -2.05 2.36
CA ASN A 30 15.39 -1.28 2.67
C ASN A 30 16.43 -1.40 1.56
N LYS A 31 16.72 -2.61 1.08
CA LYS A 31 17.68 -2.82 -0.01
C LYS A 31 17.28 -2.10 -1.31
N ILE A 32 16.00 -2.15 -1.70
CA ILE A 32 15.50 -1.48 -2.91
C ILE A 32 15.59 0.04 -2.77
N LEU A 33 15.31 0.59 -1.60
CA LEU A 33 15.39 2.03 -1.35
C LEU A 33 16.85 2.50 -1.31
N ASP A 34 17.75 1.74 -0.69
CA ASP A 34 19.18 2.01 -0.65
C ASP A 34 19.80 2.02 -2.06
N GLN A 35 19.35 1.12 -2.93
CA GLN A 35 19.81 1.06 -4.32
C GLN A 35 19.27 2.19 -5.19
N ARG A 36 18.07 2.71 -4.93
CA ARG A 36 17.57 3.92 -5.60
C ARG A 36 18.34 5.17 -5.22
N ALA A 37 19.00 5.17 -4.06
CA ALA A 37 19.84 6.27 -3.60
C ALA A 37 21.27 6.21 -4.16
N GLY A 38 21.73 5.08 -4.64
CA GLY A 38 23.09 4.88 -5.14
C GLY A 38 23.23 3.68 -6.08
N LEU A 39 22.98 3.88 -7.37
CA LEU A 39 23.52 3.08 -8.50
C LEU A 39 22.99 1.66 -8.76
N GLU A 40 22.71 1.46 -10.03
CA GLU A 40 22.71 0.24 -10.84
C GLU A 40 23.51 -0.95 -10.24
N GLY A 41 22.82 -1.85 -9.59
CA GLY A 41 23.35 -3.15 -9.14
C GLY A 41 22.53 -4.28 -9.77
N VAL A 42 23.20 -5.09 -10.57
CA VAL A 42 22.65 -6.29 -11.21
C VAL A 42 22.30 -7.32 -10.13
N PHE A 43 21.05 -7.73 -10.08
CA PHE A 43 20.61 -8.84 -9.23
C PHE A 43 20.71 -10.17 -9.98
N SER A 44 21.34 -11.13 -9.38
CA SER A 44 21.30 -12.52 -9.81
C SER A 44 20.74 -13.38 -8.68
N GLY A 45 19.65 -14.06 -8.92
CA GLY A 45 19.33 -15.31 -8.27
C GLY A 45 18.06 -15.42 -7.45
N THR A 46 17.28 -16.38 -7.81
CA THR A 46 16.20 -17.18 -7.23
C THR A 46 14.78 -16.60 -7.30
N ASP A 47 13.85 -17.46 -7.74
CA ASP A 47 12.42 -17.18 -8.02
C ASP A 47 11.67 -16.45 -6.89
N ASP A 48 12.07 -16.66 -5.63
CA ASP A 48 11.43 -16.02 -4.46
C ASP A 48 11.70 -14.51 -4.38
N ARG A 49 12.89 -14.06 -4.83
CA ARG A 49 13.23 -12.63 -4.82
C ARG A 49 12.42 -11.83 -5.82
N ASP A 50 12.25 -12.36 -7.02
CA ASP A 50 11.51 -11.69 -8.10
C ASP A 50 10.05 -11.49 -7.70
N ALA A 51 9.44 -12.47 -7.01
CA ALA A 51 8.09 -12.39 -6.50
C ALA A 51 7.93 -11.30 -5.45
N ILE A 52 8.87 -11.20 -4.52
CA ILE A 52 8.86 -10.19 -3.46
C ILE A 52 9.14 -8.79 -4.03
N GLU A 53 10.07 -8.67 -4.98
CA GLU A 53 10.33 -7.40 -5.67
C GLU A 53 9.11 -6.86 -6.40
N ASP A 54 8.36 -7.71 -7.09
CA ASP A 54 7.13 -7.31 -7.77
C ASP A 54 6.06 -6.83 -6.78
N ILE A 55 5.92 -7.48 -5.63
CA ILE A 55 5.00 -7.07 -4.57
C ILE A 55 5.33 -5.67 -4.06
N LEU A 56 6.61 -5.39 -3.82
CA LEU A 56 7.09 -4.09 -3.38
C LEU A 56 6.99 -3.02 -4.47
N ARG A 57 7.31 -3.37 -5.73
CA ARG A 57 7.22 -2.46 -6.88
C ARG A 57 5.78 -1.97 -7.08
N VAL A 58 4.80 -2.85 -7.00
CA VAL A 58 3.39 -2.46 -7.11
C VAL A 58 2.94 -1.66 -5.89
N GLY A 59 3.40 -2.01 -4.69
CA GLY A 59 3.16 -1.25 -3.47
C GLY A 59 3.68 0.19 -3.58
N THR A 60 4.87 0.39 -4.15
CA THR A 60 5.44 1.74 -4.36
C THR A 60 4.70 2.56 -5.42
N SER A 61 3.97 1.93 -6.33
CA SER A 61 3.12 2.61 -7.32
C SER A 61 1.78 3.08 -6.75
N ALA A 62 1.41 2.63 -5.56
CA ALA A 62 0.14 2.97 -4.92
C ALA A 62 0.10 4.40 -4.30
N GLY A 63 1.06 5.27 -4.64
CA GLY A 63 1.15 6.64 -4.13
C GLY A 63 1.69 6.75 -2.70
N GLY A 64 2.21 7.94 -2.34
CA GLY A 64 2.81 8.21 -1.02
C GLY A 64 4.28 7.83 -0.90
N ALA A 65 4.98 8.46 0.06
CA ALA A 65 6.43 8.43 0.20
C ALA A 65 6.96 7.11 0.79
N ARG A 66 6.20 6.46 1.67
CA ARG A 66 6.66 5.32 2.46
C ARG A 66 6.53 3.99 1.74
N ALA A 67 7.48 3.08 2.00
CA ALA A 67 7.45 1.71 1.54
C ALA A 67 6.18 0.99 2.01
N LYS A 68 5.51 0.34 1.09
CA LYS A 68 4.26 -0.39 1.33
C LYS A 68 4.14 -1.60 0.42
N ALA A 69 3.35 -2.58 0.84
CA ALA A 69 3.01 -3.75 0.04
C ALA A 69 1.49 -3.94 -0.05
N ILE A 70 1.05 -4.49 -1.20
CA ILE A 70 -0.32 -4.95 -1.38
C ILE A 70 -0.35 -6.44 -1.08
N LEU A 71 -1.00 -6.79 0.03
CA LEU A 71 -1.01 -8.14 0.58
C LEU A 71 -2.43 -8.71 0.66
N ALA A 72 -2.51 -10.02 0.67
CA ALA A 72 -3.64 -10.78 1.15
C ALA A 72 -3.29 -11.33 2.53
N TRP A 73 -4.18 -11.17 3.49
CA TRP A 73 -4.00 -11.63 4.86
C TRP A 73 -5.17 -12.51 5.30
N ASN A 74 -4.85 -13.62 5.95
CA ASN A 74 -5.84 -14.49 6.57
C ASN A 74 -5.86 -14.23 8.09
N PRO A 75 -6.93 -13.64 8.63
CA PRO A 75 -7.01 -13.29 10.05
C PRO A 75 -7.04 -14.52 10.99
N LYS A 76 -7.37 -15.71 10.49
CA LYS A 76 -7.43 -16.92 11.30
C LYS A 76 -6.08 -17.63 11.44
N THR A 77 -5.30 -17.65 10.34
CA THR A 77 -4.00 -18.34 10.31
C THR A 77 -2.84 -17.37 10.48
N ASN A 78 -3.09 -16.06 10.38
CA ASN A 78 -2.09 -14.98 10.33
C ASN A 78 -1.11 -15.10 9.14
N GLU A 79 -1.53 -15.79 8.09
CA GLU A 79 -0.74 -16.02 6.88
C GLU A 79 -0.86 -14.83 5.93
N PHE A 80 0.26 -14.44 5.32
CA PHE A 80 0.33 -13.40 4.29
C PHE A 80 0.65 -13.99 2.92
N ARG A 81 0.03 -13.42 1.88
CA ARG A 81 0.26 -13.75 0.46
C ARG A 81 0.24 -12.49 -0.38
N SER A 82 0.62 -12.62 -1.65
CA SER A 82 0.47 -11.51 -2.60
C SER A 82 -0.99 -11.11 -2.77
N GLY A 83 -1.30 -9.83 -2.57
CA GLY A 83 -2.62 -9.25 -2.83
C GLY A 83 -2.86 -8.80 -4.27
N GLN A 84 -1.94 -9.12 -5.19
CA GLN A 84 -2.02 -8.73 -6.59
C GLN A 84 -2.74 -9.75 -7.47
N VAL A 85 -2.83 -10.98 -6.99
CA VAL A 85 -3.48 -12.11 -7.65
C VAL A 85 -4.80 -12.45 -6.98
N LYS A 86 -5.57 -13.34 -7.59
CA LYS A 86 -6.79 -13.85 -6.96
C LYS A 86 -6.42 -14.63 -5.70
N ILE A 87 -6.97 -14.22 -4.58
CA ILE A 87 -6.66 -14.80 -3.27
C ILE A 87 -7.57 -16.00 -2.96
N PRO A 88 -7.10 -16.97 -2.18
CA PRO A 88 -7.90 -18.08 -1.69
C PRO A 88 -9.03 -17.63 -0.75
N SER A 89 -10.02 -18.49 -0.52
CA SER A 89 -11.06 -18.23 0.49
C SER A 89 -10.45 -18.06 1.88
N GLY A 90 -11.00 -17.14 2.67
CA GLY A 90 -10.53 -16.82 4.02
C GLY A 90 -9.44 -15.75 4.09
N PHE A 91 -8.94 -15.29 2.94
CA PHE A 91 -8.04 -14.15 2.87
C PHE A 91 -8.79 -12.86 2.57
N GLU A 92 -8.23 -11.74 2.98
CA GLU A 92 -8.71 -10.38 2.75
C GLU A 92 -7.62 -9.53 2.11
N TYR A 93 -8.00 -8.51 1.34
CA TYR A 93 -7.06 -7.60 0.68
C TYR A 93 -6.67 -6.44 1.59
N TRP A 94 -5.37 -6.25 1.79
CA TRP A 94 -4.79 -5.23 2.65
C TRP A 94 -3.66 -4.45 1.97
N ILE A 95 -3.42 -3.26 2.45
CA ILE A 95 -2.18 -2.51 2.21
C ILE A 95 -1.44 -2.47 3.54
N MET A 96 -0.17 -2.89 3.54
CA MET A 96 0.71 -2.78 4.69
C MET A 96 1.76 -1.70 4.43
N LYS A 97 1.91 -0.77 5.35
CA LYS A 97 2.99 0.21 5.39
C LYS A 97 4.03 -0.24 6.40
N PHE A 98 5.28 -0.31 5.94
CA PHE A 98 6.36 -0.82 6.78
C PHE A 98 6.87 0.24 7.74
N ASP A 99 7.06 -0.16 9.01
CA ASP A 99 7.70 0.65 10.03
C ASP A 99 9.22 0.43 10.02
N GLY A 100 9.99 1.51 10.24
CA GLY A 100 11.45 1.44 10.33
C GLY A 100 12.15 1.15 9.00
N VAL A 101 11.55 1.50 7.87
CA VAL A 101 12.21 1.52 6.56
C VAL A 101 12.85 2.89 6.37
N SER A 102 14.19 2.93 6.26
CA SER A 102 14.95 4.14 5.99
C SER A 102 14.91 4.55 4.50
N ASN A 103 15.27 5.79 4.19
CA ASN A 103 15.35 6.32 2.81
C ASN A 103 14.02 6.41 2.05
N ASN A 104 12.93 6.71 2.74
CA ASN A 104 11.67 7.07 2.11
C ASN A 104 11.83 8.36 1.26
N ARG A 105 10.88 8.62 0.35
CA ARG A 105 10.93 9.79 -0.56
C ARG A 105 10.98 11.15 0.16
N ASP A 106 10.44 11.21 1.38
CA ASP A 106 10.50 12.41 2.24
C ASP A 106 11.86 12.44 2.94
N ARG A 107 12.89 12.89 2.22
CA ARG A 107 14.29 12.92 2.67
C ARG A 107 14.57 13.81 3.89
N GLU A 108 13.60 14.53 4.40
CA GLU A 108 13.82 15.56 5.43
C GLU A 108 13.88 15.04 6.87
N LEU A 109 13.43 13.82 7.13
CA LEU A 109 13.46 13.24 8.47
C LEU A 109 13.96 11.80 8.43
N ALA A 110 14.99 11.50 9.23
CA ALA A 110 15.32 10.13 9.58
C ALA A 110 14.04 9.47 10.08
N ASP A 111 13.60 8.40 9.43
CA ASP A 111 12.32 7.74 9.76
C ASP A 111 12.48 7.03 11.11
N PRO A 112 12.08 7.65 12.25
CA PRO A 112 12.10 6.96 13.52
C PRO A 112 11.08 5.82 13.46
N GLN A 113 11.37 4.75 14.19
CA GLN A 113 10.41 3.66 14.39
C GLN A 113 9.16 4.24 15.09
N GLY A 114 7.98 3.66 14.77
CA GLY A 114 6.74 4.02 15.46
C GLY A 114 5.72 4.76 14.61
N TYR A 115 6.03 5.06 13.36
CA TYR A 115 5.04 5.70 12.46
C TYR A 115 3.79 4.85 12.23
N GLY A 116 3.93 3.53 12.19
CA GLY A 116 2.78 2.63 12.12
C GLY A 116 1.81 2.83 13.29
N MET A 117 2.34 3.03 14.49
CA MET A 117 1.53 3.33 15.68
C MET A 117 0.87 4.71 15.60
N ILE A 118 1.56 5.72 15.06
CA ILE A 118 1.00 7.06 14.85
C ILE A 118 -0.17 6.99 13.86
N GLU A 119 0.00 6.33 12.71
CA GLU A 119 -1.09 6.15 11.74
C GLU A 119 -2.29 5.42 12.36
N TYR A 120 -2.04 4.40 13.16
CA TYR A 120 -3.10 3.69 13.86
C TYR A 120 -3.82 4.56 14.91
N ALA A 121 -3.09 5.42 15.64
CA ALA A 121 -3.69 6.39 16.55
C ALA A 121 -4.61 7.38 15.82
N TYR A 122 -4.19 7.89 14.67
CA TYR A 122 -5.05 8.74 13.81
C TYR A 122 -6.30 8.01 13.33
N TYR A 123 -6.18 6.74 12.93
CA TYR A 123 -7.34 5.92 12.62
C TYR A 123 -8.32 5.83 13.79
N GLN A 124 -7.82 5.55 15.01
CA GLN A 124 -8.66 5.47 16.21
C GLN A 124 -9.36 6.81 16.51
N LEU A 125 -8.65 7.93 16.35
CA LEU A 125 -9.22 9.26 16.52
C LEU A 125 -10.30 9.56 15.48
N ALA A 126 -10.06 9.23 14.21
CA ALA A 126 -11.02 9.41 13.13
C ALA A 126 -12.33 8.64 13.39
N VAL A 127 -12.22 7.36 13.76
CA VAL A 127 -13.38 6.53 14.10
C VAL A 127 -14.14 7.11 15.31
N LYS A 128 -13.43 7.55 16.36
CA LYS A 128 -14.04 8.21 17.53
C LYS A 128 -14.73 9.53 17.16
N ALA A 129 -14.22 10.24 16.17
CA ALA A 129 -14.84 11.46 15.64
C ALA A 129 -16.04 11.20 14.72
N GLY A 130 -16.43 9.94 14.50
CA GLY A 130 -17.53 9.55 13.65
C GLY A 130 -17.21 9.49 12.17
N ILE A 131 -15.93 9.52 11.79
CA ILE A 131 -15.51 9.35 10.40
C ILE A 131 -15.59 7.87 10.04
N GLU A 132 -16.33 7.53 8.99
CA GLU A 132 -16.41 6.18 8.46
C GLU A 132 -15.10 5.83 7.75
N MET A 133 -14.39 4.84 8.26
CA MET A 133 -13.13 4.37 7.71
C MET A 133 -13.14 2.85 7.56
N THR A 134 -12.41 2.35 6.57
CA THR A 134 -12.12 0.92 6.45
C THR A 134 -11.30 0.44 7.65
N GLU A 135 -11.41 -0.84 7.98
CA GLU A 135 -10.68 -1.45 9.11
C GLU A 135 -9.17 -1.23 8.96
N CYS A 136 -8.54 -0.77 10.06
CA CYS A 136 -7.09 -0.67 10.18
C CYS A 136 -6.59 -1.47 11.37
N ARG A 137 -5.36 -2.00 11.26
CA ARG A 137 -4.71 -2.82 12.29
C ARG A 137 -3.23 -2.53 12.37
N LEU A 138 -2.62 -2.98 13.46
CA LEU A 138 -1.17 -3.11 13.59
C LEU A 138 -0.78 -4.58 13.46
N HIS A 139 0.22 -4.83 12.63
CA HIS A 139 0.91 -6.11 12.58
C HIS A 139 2.25 -5.96 13.29
N HIS A 140 2.48 -6.77 14.31
CA HIS A 140 3.70 -6.73 15.12
C HIS A 140 4.62 -7.86 14.72
N GLU A 141 5.82 -7.52 14.26
CA GLU A 141 6.85 -8.47 13.89
C GLU A 141 8.25 -7.86 14.06
N GLY A 142 9.20 -8.63 14.55
CA GLY A 142 10.59 -8.21 14.70
C GLY A 142 10.79 -6.93 15.53
N GLY A 143 9.94 -6.68 16.54
CA GLY A 143 9.97 -5.47 17.37
C GLY A 143 9.42 -4.22 16.69
N ARG A 144 8.79 -4.36 15.53
CA ARG A 144 8.18 -3.27 14.74
C ARG A 144 6.66 -3.38 14.73
N SER A 145 6.00 -2.25 14.42
CA SER A 145 4.54 -2.15 14.36
C SER A 145 4.12 -1.62 12.99
N HIS A 146 3.86 -2.51 12.06
CA HIS A 146 3.46 -2.18 10.70
C HIS A 146 1.99 -1.80 10.65
N PHE A 147 1.66 -0.68 9.99
CA PHE A 147 0.28 -0.26 9.82
C PHE A 147 -0.36 -0.98 8.65
N MET A 148 -1.52 -1.57 8.89
CA MET A 148 -2.33 -2.24 7.88
C MET A 148 -3.67 -1.54 7.71
N THR A 149 -4.10 -1.34 6.46
CA THR A 149 -5.44 -0.86 6.12
C THR A 149 -6.10 -1.80 5.12
N LYS A 150 -7.33 -2.21 5.43
CA LYS A 150 -8.13 -3.08 4.56
C LYS A 150 -8.52 -2.32 3.30
N ARG A 151 -8.40 -2.95 2.15
CA ARG A 151 -8.73 -2.32 0.87
C ARG A 151 -10.25 -2.23 0.70
N PHE A 152 -10.75 -1.03 0.53
CA PHE A 152 -12.15 -0.76 0.21
C PHE A 152 -12.46 -0.93 -1.29
N ASP A 153 -11.44 -0.96 -2.14
CA ASP A 153 -11.56 -1.11 -3.59
C ASP A 153 -11.54 -2.57 -4.07
N ARG A 154 -11.76 -3.50 -3.15
CA ARG A 154 -11.86 -4.94 -3.41
C ARG A 154 -13.02 -5.55 -2.66
N ASN A 155 -13.85 -6.29 -3.38
CA ASN A 155 -14.90 -7.11 -2.79
C ASN A 155 -14.34 -8.44 -2.27
N ALA A 156 -15.12 -9.13 -1.45
CA ALA A 156 -14.72 -10.43 -0.88
C ALA A 156 -14.52 -11.52 -1.96
N ASP A 157 -15.18 -11.40 -3.10
CA ASP A 157 -15.03 -12.30 -4.27
C ASP A 157 -13.80 -11.97 -5.14
N GLY A 158 -13.04 -10.90 -4.76
CA GLY A 158 -11.89 -10.41 -5.50
C GLY A 158 -12.23 -9.46 -6.64
N SER A 159 -13.50 -9.18 -6.88
CA SER A 159 -13.90 -8.17 -7.86
C SER A 159 -13.44 -6.77 -7.43
N LYS A 160 -13.17 -5.93 -8.43
CA LYS A 160 -12.58 -4.60 -8.22
C LYS A 160 -13.64 -3.51 -8.26
N ILE A 161 -13.59 -2.61 -7.30
CA ILE A 161 -14.38 -1.38 -7.30
C ILE A 161 -13.54 -0.28 -7.95
N HIS A 162 -14.12 0.44 -8.90
CA HIS A 162 -13.45 1.58 -9.52
C HIS A 162 -13.15 2.66 -8.48
N MET A 163 -11.93 3.15 -8.49
CA MET A 163 -11.47 4.23 -7.62
C MET A 163 -10.72 5.27 -8.45
N GLN A 164 -10.97 6.52 -8.16
CA GLN A 164 -10.27 7.64 -8.77
C GLN A 164 -9.90 8.65 -7.68
N SER A 165 -8.67 9.14 -7.69
CA SER A 165 -8.26 10.19 -6.74
C SER A 165 -8.88 11.54 -7.10
N LEU A 166 -9.03 12.41 -6.11
CA LEU A 166 -9.48 13.78 -6.34
C LEU A 166 -8.59 14.52 -7.36
N CYS A 167 -7.28 14.36 -7.27
CA CYS A 167 -6.34 14.94 -8.22
C CYS A 167 -6.60 14.49 -9.65
N ALA A 168 -6.92 13.21 -9.86
CA ALA A 168 -7.27 12.69 -11.19
C ALA A 168 -8.62 13.24 -11.70
N ILE A 169 -9.61 13.41 -10.82
CA ILE A 169 -10.92 14.00 -11.16
C ILE A 169 -10.77 15.48 -11.48
N ALA A 170 -9.98 16.20 -10.69
CA ALA A 170 -9.79 17.64 -10.78
C ALA A 170 -8.73 18.06 -11.79
N HIS A 171 -7.99 17.10 -12.37
CA HIS A 171 -6.83 17.36 -13.25
C HIS A 171 -5.76 18.24 -12.59
N VAL A 172 -5.46 17.98 -11.32
CA VAL A 172 -4.50 18.76 -10.51
C VAL A 172 -3.24 17.94 -10.26
N ASP A 173 -2.08 18.57 -10.36
CA ASP A 173 -0.82 17.94 -9.97
C ASP A 173 -0.72 17.89 -8.43
N PHE A 174 -0.68 16.70 -7.86
CA PHE A 174 -0.58 16.50 -6.42
C PHE A 174 0.83 16.81 -5.86
N ASN A 175 1.85 17.02 -6.72
CA ASN A 175 3.18 17.40 -6.29
C ASN A 175 3.31 18.92 -6.06
N GLU A 176 2.32 19.71 -6.48
CA GLU A 176 2.29 21.15 -6.30
C GLU A 176 1.56 21.52 -5.00
N PRO A 177 2.26 21.91 -3.93
CA PRO A 177 1.63 22.29 -2.66
C PRO A 177 0.71 23.49 -2.83
N ALA A 178 -0.38 23.49 -2.09
CA ALA A 178 -1.37 24.58 -2.05
C ALA A 178 -2.09 24.90 -3.38
N LEU A 179 -1.96 24.04 -4.39
CA LEU A 179 -2.64 24.26 -5.67
C LEU A 179 -4.16 24.08 -5.58
N TYR A 180 -4.66 23.37 -4.55
CA TYR A 180 -6.07 23.04 -4.40
C TYR A 180 -6.54 23.20 -2.96
N SER A 181 -7.70 23.88 -2.79
CA SER A 181 -8.28 24.13 -1.47
C SER A 181 -9.37 23.13 -1.11
N TYR A 182 -9.73 23.08 0.17
CA TYR A 182 -10.87 22.29 0.64
C TYR A 182 -12.20 22.76 0.04
N GLU A 183 -12.37 24.07 -0.20
CA GLU A 183 -13.57 24.64 -0.83
C GLU A 183 -13.71 24.12 -2.26
N GLN A 184 -12.63 24.10 -3.04
CA GLN A 184 -12.62 23.53 -4.38
C GLN A 184 -12.93 22.03 -4.35
N THR A 185 -12.42 21.30 -3.36
CA THR A 185 -12.74 19.89 -3.13
C THR A 185 -14.24 19.69 -2.91
N ILE A 186 -14.85 20.49 -2.03
CA ILE A 186 -16.30 20.44 -1.73
C ILE A 186 -17.12 20.77 -2.99
N GLN A 187 -16.68 21.72 -3.82
CA GLN A 187 -17.36 22.03 -5.07
C GLN A 187 -17.36 20.85 -6.05
N ILE A 188 -16.28 20.10 -6.13
CA ILE A 188 -16.23 18.86 -6.94
C ILE A 188 -17.17 17.81 -6.37
N MET A 189 -17.15 17.58 -5.07
CA MET A 189 -18.07 16.62 -4.43
C MET A 189 -19.53 16.97 -4.77
N LYS A 190 -19.92 18.24 -4.67
CA LYS A 190 -21.25 18.71 -5.06
C LYS A 190 -21.58 18.47 -6.54
N ARG A 191 -20.61 18.73 -7.44
CA ARG A 191 -20.79 18.46 -8.89
C ARG A 191 -20.98 16.98 -9.20
N LEU A 192 -20.36 16.11 -8.42
CA LEU A 192 -20.47 14.66 -8.54
C LEU A 192 -21.72 14.11 -7.83
N GLY A 193 -22.48 14.95 -7.15
CA GLY A 193 -23.66 14.52 -6.37
C GLY A 193 -23.29 13.68 -5.14
N LEU A 194 -22.08 13.84 -4.63
CA LEU A 194 -21.63 13.18 -3.41
C LEU A 194 -22.15 13.94 -2.18
N PRO A 195 -22.45 13.20 -1.07
CA PRO A 195 -22.93 13.80 0.16
C PRO A 195 -21.91 14.71 0.83
#